data_fada81a7d485a4adbad62f367589dc5c
#
_entry.id   fada81a7d485a4adbad62f367589dc5c
#
_cell.length_a   1.000
_cell.length_b   1.000
_cell.length_c   1.000
_cell.angle_alpha   90.00
_cell.angle_beta   90.00
_cell.angle_gamma   90.00
#
_symmetry.space_group_name_H-M   'P 1'
#
loop_
_entity.id
_entity.type
_entity.pdbx_description
1 polymer ?
#
loop_
_entity_poly.entity_id
_entity_poly.type
_entity_poly.pdbx_seq_one_letter_code
_entity_poly.pdbx_strand_id
1 'polypeptide(L)'
;LAPDGILTLDAGTFGAPAYRAIPFTPPQRMLAPIAGAMGFGVPAAVAASLRHPGRQVICLVGDGGLLMTGSELAVALERGLPLKVIVSENGMYGSIRIHQEREYPGRPSGTSFTNPDLELLGRAYGFPVTAVR
;
A
#
# COMPACT_ATOMS: atom_id res chain seq x y z
N LEU A 1 0.28 -10.95 10.82
CA LEU A 1 -0.98 -11.23 10.12
C LEU A 1 -1.77 -12.25 10.93
N ALA A 2 -3.06 -11.97 11.17
CA ALA A 2 -3.95 -12.90 11.89
C ALA A 2 -4.07 -14.25 11.14
N PRO A 3 -4.50 -15.34 11.82
CA PRO A 3 -4.63 -16.66 11.18
C PRO A 3 -5.56 -16.70 9.97
N ASP A 4 -6.51 -15.76 9.86
CA ASP A 4 -7.42 -15.59 8.74
C ASP A 4 -7.22 -14.24 8.01
N GLY A 5 -6.14 -13.51 8.33
CA GLY A 5 -5.89 -12.17 7.85
C GLY A 5 -5.75 -12.08 6.33
N ILE A 6 -6.01 -10.88 5.81
CA ILE A 6 -5.86 -10.55 4.40
C ILE A 6 -4.79 -9.46 4.29
N LEU A 7 -3.78 -9.70 3.48
CA LEU A 7 -2.79 -8.70 3.09
C LEU A 7 -3.11 -8.22 1.67
N THR A 8 -3.30 -6.93 1.50
CA THR A 8 -3.31 -6.32 0.16
C THR A 8 -1.98 -5.65 -0.08
N LEU A 9 -1.44 -5.81 -1.26
CA LEU A 9 -0.11 -5.37 -1.61
C LEU A 9 -0.16 -4.56 -2.90
N ASP A 10 0.37 -3.36 -2.84
CA ASP A 10 0.50 -2.54 -4.05
C ASP A 10 1.75 -2.90 -4.86
N ALA A 11 1.83 -2.44 -6.10
CA ALA A 11 3.00 -2.64 -6.93
C ALA A 11 4.20 -1.85 -6.39
N GLY A 12 5.33 -2.53 -6.21
CA GLY A 12 6.58 -1.90 -5.78
C GLY A 12 7.54 -2.86 -5.10
N THR A 13 8.83 -2.49 -5.07
CA THR A 13 9.90 -3.30 -4.46
C THR A 13 9.77 -3.42 -2.94
N PHE A 14 9.07 -2.49 -2.28
CA PHE A 14 8.77 -2.53 -0.84
C PHE A 14 7.97 -3.79 -0.45
N GLY A 15 7.26 -4.41 -1.39
CA GLY A 15 6.50 -5.63 -1.17
C GLY A 15 7.34 -6.89 -1.09
N ALA A 16 8.59 -6.86 -1.56
CA ALA A 16 9.42 -8.06 -1.64
C ALA A 16 9.62 -8.79 -0.30
N PRO A 17 9.82 -8.14 0.85
CA PRO A 17 9.87 -8.82 2.13
C PRO A 17 8.60 -9.60 2.47
N ALA A 18 7.42 -9.06 2.14
CA ALA A 18 6.15 -9.74 2.40
C ALA A 18 6.01 -11.03 1.58
N TYR A 19 6.38 -11.01 0.28
CA TYR A 19 6.36 -12.21 -0.56
C TYR A 19 7.32 -13.30 -0.08
N ARG A 20 8.45 -12.91 0.50
CA ARG A 20 9.52 -13.84 0.87
C ARG A 20 9.38 -14.37 2.29
N ALA A 21 8.87 -13.55 3.21
CA ALA A 21 8.93 -13.83 4.64
C ALA A 21 7.61 -14.31 5.24
N ILE A 22 6.47 -14.05 4.58
CA ILE A 22 5.17 -14.45 5.13
C ILE A 22 4.76 -15.79 4.53
N PRO A 23 4.76 -16.88 5.32
CA PRO A 23 4.25 -18.17 4.88
C PRO A 23 2.70 -18.12 4.94
N PHE A 24 2.07 -17.72 3.84
CA PHE A 24 0.61 -17.71 3.77
C PHE A 24 0.05 -19.12 3.85
N THR A 25 -0.84 -19.33 4.81
CA THR A 25 -1.57 -20.59 4.99
C THR A 25 -3.07 -20.34 4.93
N PRO A 26 -3.87 -21.17 4.27
CA PRO A 26 -5.31 -21.01 4.31
C PRO A 26 -5.84 -20.94 5.76
N PRO A 27 -6.81 -20.04 6.05
CA PRO A 27 -7.56 -19.17 5.14
C PRO A 27 -6.94 -17.78 4.88
N GLN A 28 -5.70 -17.53 5.26
CA GLN A 28 -5.02 -16.27 4.93
C GLN A 28 -5.02 -16.03 3.41
N ARG A 29 -5.03 -14.77 3.02
CA ARG A 29 -4.99 -14.38 1.60
C ARG A 29 -4.02 -13.23 1.38
N MET A 30 -3.37 -13.25 0.23
CA MET A 30 -2.65 -12.10 -0.31
C MET A 30 -3.32 -11.67 -1.61
N LEU A 31 -3.61 -10.38 -1.74
CA LEU A 31 -4.15 -9.76 -2.94
C LEU A 31 -3.10 -8.80 -3.50
N ALA A 32 -2.69 -9.00 -4.73
CA ALA A 32 -1.70 -8.17 -5.40
C ALA A 32 -2.08 -7.94 -6.86
N PRO A 33 -1.65 -6.84 -7.49
CA PRO A 33 -1.99 -6.54 -8.86
C PRO A 33 -1.27 -7.49 -9.83
N ILE A 34 -2.00 -8.30 -10.56
CA ILE A 34 -1.44 -9.24 -11.54
C ILE A 34 -0.67 -8.49 -12.64
N ALA A 35 -1.18 -7.35 -13.07
CA ALA A 35 -0.54 -6.50 -14.08
C ALA A 35 0.59 -5.61 -13.52
N GLY A 36 0.91 -5.69 -12.22
CA GLY A 36 1.90 -4.83 -11.59
C GLY A 36 1.52 -3.35 -11.55
N ALA A 37 0.23 -3.03 -11.64
CA ALA A 37 -0.26 -1.65 -11.62
C ALA A 37 -0.19 -1.07 -10.19
N MET A 38 0.34 0.15 -10.08
CA MET A 38 0.30 0.94 -8.84
C MET A 38 -1.12 1.41 -8.54
N GLY A 39 -1.41 1.70 -7.28
CA GLY A 39 -2.73 2.16 -6.84
C GLY A 39 -3.75 1.06 -6.61
N PHE A 40 -3.35 -0.20 -6.63
CA PHE A 40 -4.23 -1.34 -6.34
C PHE A 40 -4.47 -1.55 -4.85
N GLY A 41 -3.45 -1.28 -4.02
CA GLY A 41 -3.39 -1.72 -2.62
C GLY A 41 -4.56 -1.21 -1.78
N VAL A 42 -4.83 0.10 -1.81
CA VAL A 42 -5.87 0.74 -0.99
C VAL A 42 -7.28 0.31 -1.42
N PRO A 43 -7.69 0.42 -2.71
CA PRO A 43 -9.01 -0.05 -3.12
C PRO A 43 -9.24 -1.54 -2.84
N ALA A 44 -8.21 -2.37 -3.01
CA ALA A 44 -8.30 -3.80 -2.68
C ALA A 44 -8.51 -4.04 -1.18
N ALA A 45 -7.88 -3.23 -0.30
CA ALA A 45 -8.06 -3.32 1.14
C ALA A 45 -9.48 -2.91 1.56
N VAL A 46 -10.00 -1.83 0.99
CA VAL A 46 -11.39 -1.39 1.20
C VAL A 46 -12.36 -2.48 0.77
N ALA A 47 -12.20 -3.01 -0.45
CA ALA A 47 -13.05 -4.09 -0.97
C ALA A 47 -12.97 -5.37 -0.12
N ALA A 48 -11.76 -5.76 0.32
CA ALA A 48 -11.55 -6.92 1.18
C ALA A 48 -12.23 -6.73 2.54
N SER A 49 -12.13 -5.55 3.15
CA SER A 49 -12.79 -5.24 4.42
C SER A 49 -14.31 -5.27 4.31
N LEU A 50 -14.86 -4.73 3.23
CA LEU A 50 -16.31 -4.79 2.94
C LEU A 50 -16.79 -6.22 2.73
N ARG A 51 -16.02 -7.03 1.98
CA ARG A 51 -16.42 -8.40 1.61
C ARG A 51 -16.24 -9.40 2.76
N HIS A 52 -15.32 -9.14 3.66
CA HIS A 52 -14.97 -10.04 4.76
C HIS A 52 -15.00 -9.32 6.11
N PRO A 53 -16.20 -8.93 6.59
CA PRO A 53 -16.33 -8.25 7.88
C PRO A 53 -15.77 -9.14 9.02
N GLY A 54 -15.07 -8.51 9.95
CA GLY A 54 -14.46 -9.20 11.08
C GLY A 54 -13.06 -9.80 10.82
N ARG A 55 -12.61 -9.89 9.58
CA ARG A 55 -11.22 -10.32 9.27
C ARG A 55 -10.26 -9.14 9.35
N GLN A 56 -9.06 -9.41 9.84
CA GLN A 56 -7.98 -8.43 9.77
C GLN A 56 -7.61 -8.14 8.31
N VAL A 57 -7.60 -6.87 7.90
CA VAL A 57 -7.09 -6.43 6.60
C VAL A 57 -5.92 -5.49 6.82
N ILE A 58 -4.80 -5.80 6.20
CA ILE A 58 -3.59 -4.99 6.18
C ILE A 58 -3.29 -4.62 4.73
N CYS A 59 -3.12 -3.32 4.46
CA CYS A 59 -2.66 -2.80 3.18
C CYS A 59 -1.19 -2.42 3.30
N LEU A 60 -0.34 -2.95 2.43
CA LEU A 60 1.02 -2.49 2.26
C LEU A 60 1.12 -1.75 0.93
N VAL A 61 1.43 -0.46 0.98
CA VAL A 61 1.42 0.45 -0.17
C VAL A 61 2.62 1.39 -0.14
N GLY A 62 3.17 1.72 -1.29
CA GLY A 62 4.13 2.81 -1.41
C GLY A 62 3.45 4.18 -1.41
N ASP A 63 4.19 5.23 -1.05
CA ASP A 63 3.70 6.61 -1.07
C ASP A 63 3.11 7.01 -2.42
N GLY A 64 3.78 6.68 -3.53
CA GLY A 64 3.26 6.94 -4.87
C GLY A 64 1.95 6.23 -5.17
N GLY A 65 1.80 4.97 -4.75
CA GLY A 65 0.55 4.20 -4.91
C GLY A 65 -0.57 4.76 -4.05
N LEU A 66 -0.26 5.14 -2.81
CA LEU A 66 -1.23 5.82 -1.92
C LEU A 66 -1.75 7.12 -2.54
N LEU A 67 -0.87 7.95 -3.10
CA LEU A 67 -1.28 9.22 -3.72
C LEU A 67 -2.12 9.04 -4.99
N MET A 68 -2.07 7.88 -5.63
CA MET A 68 -2.91 7.58 -6.80
C MET A 68 -4.36 7.27 -6.44
N THR A 69 -4.59 6.53 -5.35
CA THR A 69 -5.91 5.98 -5.02
C THR A 69 -6.27 6.07 -3.53
N GLY A 70 -5.50 6.81 -2.75
CA GLY A 70 -5.76 6.99 -1.32
C GLY A 70 -7.11 7.64 -1.00
N SER A 71 -7.74 8.30 -1.97
CA SER A 71 -9.12 8.82 -1.86
C SER A 71 -10.14 7.73 -1.48
N GLU A 72 -9.88 6.47 -1.80
CA GLU A 72 -10.73 5.33 -1.40
C GLU A 72 -10.79 5.14 0.13
N LEU A 73 -9.86 5.72 0.88
CA LEU A 73 -9.94 5.75 2.35
C LEU A 73 -11.17 6.48 2.86
N ALA A 74 -11.78 7.36 2.07
CA ALA A 74 -13.05 8.00 2.42
C ALA A 74 -14.18 6.96 2.60
N VAL A 75 -14.19 5.91 1.80
CA VAL A 75 -15.14 4.79 1.96
C VAL A 75 -14.86 4.02 3.25
N ALA A 76 -13.59 3.82 3.57
CA ALA A 76 -13.22 3.17 4.83
C ALA A 76 -13.69 3.97 6.05
N LEU A 77 -13.54 5.30 6.02
CA LEU A 77 -14.06 6.19 7.05
C LEU A 77 -15.60 6.12 7.13
N GLU A 78 -16.29 6.31 6.01
CA GLU A 78 -17.75 6.29 5.95
C GLU A 78 -18.35 5.00 6.51
N ARG A 79 -17.70 3.87 6.20
CA ARG A 79 -18.17 2.53 6.59
C ARG A 79 -17.58 2.02 7.90
N GLY A 80 -16.71 2.78 8.56
CA GLY A 80 -16.05 2.37 9.80
C GLY A 80 -15.21 1.09 9.64
N LEU A 81 -14.53 0.93 8.51
CA LEU A 81 -13.79 -0.30 8.21
C LEU A 81 -12.51 -0.41 9.03
N PRO A 82 -12.28 -1.53 9.74
CA PRO A 82 -11.12 -1.72 10.62
C PRO A 82 -9.88 -2.19 9.82
N LEU A 83 -9.46 -1.45 8.81
CA LEU A 83 -8.27 -1.78 8.03
C LEU A 83 -7.03 -1.06 8.55
N LYS A 84 -5.86 -1.65 8.34
CA LYS A 84 -4.55 -1.04 8.63
C LYS A 84 -3.83 -0.74 7.32
N VAL A 85 -3.31 0.48 7.19
CA VAL A 85 -2.51 0.88 6.02
C VAL A 85 -1.08 1.14 6.47
N ILE A 86 -0.15 0.42 5.88
CA ILE A 86 1.29 0.57 6.08
C ILE A 86 1.85 1.22 4.83
N VAL A 87 2.36 2.44 4.97
CA VAL A 87 2.91 3.21 3.86
C VAL A 87 4.43 3.14 3.90
N SER A 88 5.03 2.67 2.80
CA SER A 88 6.48 2.76 2.58
C SER A 88 6.77 4.08 1.88
N GLU A 89 7.36 5.02 2.62
CA GLU A 89 7.63 6.37 2.14
C GLU A 89 9.09 6.51 1.69
N ASN A 90 9.31 6.89 0.43
CA ASN A 90 10.64 7.16 -0.11
C ASN A 90 10.70 8.33 -1.11
N GLY A 91 9.59 9.02 -1.38
CA GLY A 91 9.51 10.15 -2.29
C GLY A 91 9.83 9.82 -3.75
N MET A 92 9.61 8.57 -4.16
CA MET A 92 9.93 8.18 -5.54
C MET A 92 9.16 6.96 -6.03
N TYR A 93 9.03 6.83 -7.33
CA TYR A 93 8.60 5.60 -8.00
C TYR A 93 9.78 4.63 -8.10
N GLY A 94 10.15 4.02 -6.96
CA GLY A 94 11.39 3.29 -6.78
C GLY A 94 11.62 2.17 -7.78
N SER A 95 10.62 1.37 -8.10
CA SER A 95 10.73 0.29 -9.08
C SER A 95 11.05 0.81 -10.48
N ILE A 96 10.41 1.92 -10.88
CA ILE A 96 10.66 2.58 -12.18
C ILE A 96 12.06 3.21 -12.18
N ARG A 97 12.44 3.84 -11.07
CA ARG A 97 13.77 4.43 -10.90
C ARG A 97 14.89 3.42 -11.08
N ILE A 98 14.76 2.21 -10.53
CA ILE A 98 15.75 1.14 -10.71
C ILE A 98 15.93 0.80 -12.18
N HIS A 99 14.87 0.74 -12.97
CA HIS A 99 14.96 0.49 -14.41
C HIS A 99 15.62 1.64 -15.15
N GLN A 100 15.31 2.89 -14.80
CA GLN A 100 15.98 4.06 -15.39
C GLN A 100 17.47 4.04 -15.11
N GLU A 101 17.88 3.79 -13.87
CA GLU A 101 19.31 3.77 -13.49
C GLU A 101 20.07 2.63 -14.16
N ARG A 102 19.42 1.50 -14.43
CA ARG A 102 20.04 0.39 -15.15
C ARG A 102 20.28 0.72 -16.63
N GLU A 103 19.31 1.34 -17.31
CA GLU A 103 19.39 1.64 -18.75
C GLU A 103 20.10 2.98 -19.03
N TYR A 104 19.93 3.96 -18.13
CA TYR A 104 20.45 5.32 -18.26
C TYR A 104 21.01 5.81 -16.92
N PRO A 105 22.18 5.32 -16.49
CA PRO A 105 22.77 5.66 -15.19
C PRO A 105 22.93 7.18 -14.99
N GLY A 106 22.54 7.68 -13.84
CA GLY A 106 22.65 9.09 -13.47
C GLY A 106 21.69 10.03 -14.23
N ARG A 107 20.72 9.50 -14.96
CA ARG A 107 19.76 10.28 -15.76
C ARG A 107 18.30 10.01 -15.41
N PRO A 108 17.91 10.04 -14.14
CA PRO A 108 16.51 9.82 -13.76
C PRO A 108 15.62 10.96 -14.23
N SER A 109 14.39 10.63 -14.61
CA SER A 109 13.40 11.63 -15.04
C SER A 109 12.01 11.22 -14.61
N GLY A 110 11.27 12.16 -13.98
CA GLY A 110 9.87 11.96 -13.59
C GLY A 110 9.62 10.89 -12.52
N THR A 111 10.65 10.41 -11.83
CA THR A 111 10.52 9.34 -10.82
C THR A 111 10.70 9.81 -9.39
N SER A 112 11.03 11.06 -9.15
CA SER A 112 11.10 11.68 -7.82
C SER A 112 9.96 12.66 -7.65
N PHE A 113 9.41 12.72 -6.44
CA PHE A 113 8.35 13.67 -6.07
C PHE A 113 8.46 14.02 -4.59
N THR A 114 7.78 15.10 -4.19
CA THR A 114 7.66 15.49 -2.79
C THR A 114 6.31 15.03 -2.27
N ASN A 115 6.32 14.27 -1.19
CA ASN A 115 5.10 13.87 -0.51
C ASN A 115 4.45 15.06 0.20
N PRO A 116 3.11 15.12 0.27
CA PRO A 116 2.44 15.88 1.32
C PRO A 116 2.79 15.27 2.69
N ASP A 117 2.43 15.97 3.76
CA ASP A 117 2.48 15.38 5.10
C ASP A 117 1.52 14.19 5.18
N LEU A 118 2.06 12.96 5.11
CA LEU A 118 1.26 11.74 5.11
C LEU A 118 0.60 11.47 6.46
N GLU A 119 1.16 11.98 7.56
CA GLU A 119 0.52 11.87 8.87
C GLU A 119 -0.74 12.75 8.93
N LEU A 120 -0.64 14.00 8.47
CA LEU A 120 -1.80 14.90 8.39
C LEU A 120 -2.85 14.34 7.41
N LEU A 121 -2.43 13.78 6.28
CA LEU A 121 -3.32 13.17 5.31
C LEU A 121 -4.11 12.01 5.93
N GLY A 122 -3.43 11.10 6.63
CA GLY A 122 -4.08 9.98 7.29
C GLY A 122 -5.05 10.43 8.39
N ARG A 123 -4.68 11.44 9.17
CA ARG A 123 -5.57 12.04 10.18
C ARG A 123 -6.79 12.73 9.56
N ALA A 124 -6.63 13.37 8.39
CA ALA A 124 -7.75 13.97 7.66
C ALA A 124 -8.80 12.93 7.22
N TYR A 125 -8.38 11.69 6.97
CA TYR A 125 -9.27 10.54 6.76
C TYR A 125 -9.73 9.87 8.07
N GLY A 126 -9.48 10.46 9.24
CA GLY A 126 -9.94 9.94 10.53
C GLY A 126 -9.15 8.74 11.07
N PHE A 127 -8.02 8.40 10.45
CA PHE A 127 -7.17 7.30 10.94
C PHE A 127 -6.19 7.77 12.02
N PRO A 128 -5.94 6.98 13.07
CA PRO A 128 -4.78 7.17 13.93
C PRO A 128 -3.51 6.86 13.12
N VAL A 129 -2.54 7.78 13.15
CA VAL A 129 -1.30 7.64 12.38
C VAL A 129 -0.09 7.66 13.29
N THR A 130 0.86 6.79 13.01
CA THR A 130 2.16 6.72 13.70
C THR A 130 3.26 6.57 12.65
N ALA A 131 4.23 7.47 12.66
CA ALA A 131 5.45 7.32 11.88
C ALA A 131 6.43 6.37 12.61
N VAL A 132 7.00 5.44 11.85
CA VAL A 132 8.06 4.53 12.32
C VAL A 132 9.33 4.85 11.52
N ARG A 133 10.45 5.05 12.23
CA ARG A 133 11.77 5.37 11.66
C ARG A 133 12.78 4.28 12.02
#